data_7ecf2a0a8e06beee3208cba51250c445
#
_entry.id   7ecf2a0a8e06beee3208cba51250c445
#
_cell.length_a   1.000
_cell.length_b   1.000
_cell.length_c   1.000
_cell.angle_alpha   90.00
_cell.angle_beta   90.00
_cell.angle_gamma   90.00
#
_symmetry.space_group_name_H-M   'P 1'
#
loop_
_entity.id
_entity.type
_entity.pdbx_description
1 polymer ?
#
loop_
_entity_poly.entity_id
_entity_poly.type
_entity_poly.pdbx_seq_one_letter_code
_entity_poly.pdbx_strand_id
1 'polypeptide(L)'
;MSGYCDSAPGHPLHGPYHDREYGFPTRDESVLFERMVLEINQAGLSWELMLKKRAGFRAAYDGFDVDRIAAYGDTERERLLGDPGIIRNRRKVDAAIENARRIRALRDSHGGLAEWLAAHHPRDKADWVKLLRGAFVFMGPEVVGEFLMSIGHLPGAHRPECPVHRRIAALSPPWMAGSGR
;
A
#
# COMPACT_ATOMS: atom_id res chain seq x y z
N MET A 1 -11.39 22.22 5.96
CA MET A 1 -10.15 21.70 5.34
C MET A 1 -10.51 21.05 4.02
N SER A 2 -9.87 21.46 2.92
CA SER A 2 -10.07 20.82 1.62
C SER A 2 -9.54 19.38 1.71
N GLY A 3 -10.40 18.40 1.42
CA GLY A 3 -10.01 16.99 1.42
C GLY A 3 -9.19 16.65 0.19
N TYR A 4 -8.61 15.44 0.17
CA TYR A 4 -7.83 14.96 -0.98
C TYR A 4 -8.64 14.99 -2.28
N CYS A 5 -9.95 14.72 -2.23
CA CYS A 5 -10.85 14.84 -3.37
C CYS A 5 -11.06 16.28 -3.90
N ASP A 6 -10.62 17.30 -3.17
CA ASP A 6 -10.68 18.71 -3.64
C ASP A 6 -9.37 19.13 -4.29
N SER A 7 -8.25 18.62 -3.78
CA SER A 7 -6.91 19.06 -4.20
C SER A 7 -6.26 18.19 -5.28
N ALA A 8 -6.64 16.91 -5.37
CA ALA A 8 -6.01 15.96 -6.29
C ALA A 8 -6.52 16.04 -7.73
N PRO A 9 -7.82 16.25 -8.03
CA PRO A 9 -8.31 16.30 -9.40
C PRO A 9 -7.61 17.38 -10.21
N GLY A 10 -7.10 17.02 -11.39
CA GLY A 10 -6.35 17.92 -12.27
C GLY A 10 -4.90 18.18 -11.87
N HIS A 11 -4.47 17.74 -10.70
CA HIS A 11 -3.07 17.86 -10.29
C HIS A 11 -2.19 16.85 -11.06
N PRO A 12 -1.04 17.25 -11.63
CA PRO A 12 -0.24 16.41 -12.52
C PRO A 12 0.26 15.11 -11.85
N LEU A 13 0.53 15.12 -10.54
CA LEU A 13 0.98 13.95 -9.79
C LEU A 13 -0.17 13.24 -9.06
N HIS A 14 -0.97 14.00 -8.32
CA HIS A 14 -2.03 13.44 -7.48
C HIS A 14 -3.24 13.00 -8.29
N GLY A 15 -3.56 13.70 -9.39
CA GLY A 15 -4.74 13.41 -10.21
C GLY A 15 -4.79 11.97 -10.72
N PRO A 16 -3.78 11.47 -11.42
CA PRO A 16 -3.77 10.09 -11.89
C PRO A 16 -3.92 9.04 -10.77
N TYR A 17 -3.26 9.25 -9.63
CA TYR A 17 -3.36 8.37 -8.48
C TYR A 17 -4.77 8.41 -7.85
N HIS A 18 -5.30 9.60 -7.60
CA HIS A 18 -6.65 9.80 -7.10
C HIS A 18 -7.72 9.18 -8.00
N ASP A 19 -7.62 9.42 -9.31
CA ASP A 19 -8.68 9.08 -10.26
C ASP A 19 -8.70 7.60 -10.67
N ARG A 20 -7.56 6.89 -10.53
CA ARG A 20 -7.40 5.55 -11.12
C ARG A 20 -6.87 4.49 -10.17
N GLU A 21 -6.33 4.88 -9.01
CA GLU A 21 -5.63 3.95 -8.13
C GLU A 21 -6.13 3.97 -6.69
N TYR A 22 -6.17 5.15 -6.07
CA TYR A 22 -6.50 5.28 -4.65
C TYR A 22 -7.93 4.82 -4.35
N GLY A 23 -8.05 3.78 -3.52
CA GLY A 23 -9.33 3.18 -3.14
C GLY A 23 -9.85 2.09 -4.09
N PHE A 24 -9.25 1.92 -5.27
CA PHE A 24 -9.64 0.85 -6.19
C PHE A 24 -9.16 -0.51 -5.68
N PRO A 25 -10.04 -1.54 -5.67
CA PRO A 25 -9.64 -2.88 -5.28
C PRO A 25 -8.64 -3.47 -6.29
N THR A 26 -7.65 -4.16 -5.77
CA THR A 26 -6.66 -4.89 -6.57
C THR A 26 -6.26 -6.18 -5.87
N ARG A 27 -5.93 -7.19 -6.66
CA ARG A 27 -5.40 -8.48 -6.19
C ARG A 27 -3.97 -8.73 -6.69
N ASP A 28 -3.43 -7.82 -7.48
CA ASP A 28 -2.05 -7.90 -7.98
C ASP A 28 -1.06 -7.74 -6.83
N GLU A 29 -0.27 -8.78 -6.55
CA GLU A 29 0.65 -8.83 -5.41
C GLU A 29 1.73 -7.75 -5.50
N SER A 30 2.24 -7.44 -6.69
CA SER A 30 3.25 -6.40 -6.87
C SER A 30 2.66 -5.01 -6.60
N VAL A 31 1.42 -4.76 -6.99
CA VAL A 31 0.70 -3.52 -6.69
C VAL A 31 0.41 -3.40 -5.19
N LEU A 32 -0.07 -4.47 -4.56
CA LEU A 32 -0.31 -4.51 -3.12
C LEU A 32 0.97 -4.23 -2.34
N PHE A 33 2.07 -4.85 -2.75
CA PHE A 33 3.37 -4.65 -2.10
C PHE A 33 3.94 -3.25 -2.35
N GLU A 34 3.82 -2.71 -3.57
CA GLU A 34 4.18 -1.31 -3.86
C GLU A 34 3.45 -0.35 -2.91
N ARG A 35 2.12 -0.52 -2.74
CA ARG A 35 1.33 0.32 -1.82
C ARG A 35 1.81 0.23 -0.39
N MET A 36 2.06 -0.98 0.10
CA MET A 36 2.60 -1.19 1.44
C MET A 36 3.95 -0.47 1.62
N VAL A 37 4.88 -0.63 0.69
CA VAL A 37 6.21 -0.01 0.76
C VAL A 37 6.12 1.51 0.69
N LEU A 38 5.30 2.06 -0.20
CA LEU A 38 5.12 3.51 -0.33
C LEU A 38 4.52 4.12 0.95
N GLU A 39 3.51 3.48 1.55
CA GLU A 39 2.90 3.96 2.79
C GLU A 39 3.88 3.89 3.98
N ILE A 40 4.68 2.84 4.07
CA ILE A 40 5.76 2.76 5.07
C ILE A 40 6.76 3.90 4.87
N ASN A 41 7.16 4.17 3.64
CA ASN A 41 8.14 5.22 3.34
C ASN A 41 7.57 6.63 3.53
N GLN A 42 6.26 6.81 3.34
CA GLN A 42 5.58 8.09 3.55
C GLN A 42 5.55 8.50 5.03
N ALA A 43 5.69 7.56 5.97
CA ALA A 43 5.68 7.89 7.40
C ALA A 43 6.72 8.98 7.74
N GLY A 44 6.24 10.13 8.21
CA GLY A 44 7.04 11.33 8.50
C GLY A 44 7.35 12.21 7.28
N LEU A 45 6.81 11.89 6.09
CA LEU A 45 7.04 12.58 4.83
C LEU A 45 5.70 12.89 4.13
N SER A 46 5.72 13.61 3.00
CA SER A 46 4.52 13.90 2.22
C SER A 46 4.22 12.81 1.19
N TRP A 47 2.94 12.59 0.89
CA TRP A 47 2.52 11.69 -0.20
C TRP A 47 3.00 12.19 -1.58
N GLU A 48 3.03 13.51 -1.77
CA GLU A 48 3.58 14.10 -3.00
C GLU A 48 5.03 13.66 -3.26
N LEU A 49 5.85 13.62 -2.21
CA LEU A 49 7.23 13.12 -2.33
C LEU A 49 7.26 11.65 -2.75
N MET A 50 6.36 10.83 -2.23
CA MET A 50 6.25 9.43 -2.64
C MET A 50 5.87 9.31 -4.11
N LEU A 51 4.90 10.07 -4.58
CA LEU A 51 4.50 10.08 -5.99
C LEU A 51 5.64 10.56 -6.91
N LYS A 52 6.40 11.59 -6.50
CA LYS A 52 7.59 12.06 -7.25
C LYS A 52 8.67 10.99 -7.35
N LYS A 53 8.86 10.19 -6.31
CA LYS A 53 9.89 9.13 -6.25
C LYS A 53 9.39 7.77 -6.71
N ARG A 54 8.11 7.63 -7.06
CA ARG A 54 7.50 6.33 -7.37
C ARG A 54 8.21 5.54 -8.47
N ALA A 55 8.61 6.21 -9.55
CA ALA A 55 9.37 5.58 -10.62
C ALA A 55 10.75 5.08 -10.13
N GLY A 56 11.41 5.86 -9.28
CA GLY A 56 12.65 5.46 -8.61
C GLY A 56 12.46 4.25 -7.70
N PHE A 57 11.39 4.21 -6.91
CA PHE A 57 11.04 3.03 -6.10
C PHE A 57 10.81 1.79 -6.97
N ARG A 58 10.07 1.90 -8.06
CA ARG A 58 9.82 0.76 -8.97
C ARG A 58 11.12 0.23 -9.57
N ALA A 59 12.01 1.11 -9.99
CA ALA A 59 13.31 0.72 -10.53
C ALA A 59 14.20 0.07 -9.44
N ALA A 60 14.29 0.69 -8.27
CA ALA A 60 15.17 0.24 -7.18
C ALA A 60 14.72 -1.10 -6.58
N TYR A 61 13.42 -1.36 -6.53
CA TYR A 61 12.81 -2.57 -5.98
C TYR A 61 12.34 -3.56 -7.05
N ASP A 62 13.00 -3.61 -8.20
CA ASP A 62 12.74 -4.59 -9.28
C ASP A 62 11.24 -4.74 -9.64
N GLY A 63 10.52 -3.62 -9.77
CA GLY A 63 9.10 -3.59 -10.08
C GLY A 63 8.20 -4.16 -8.96
N PHE A 64 8.71 -4.21 -7.74
CA PHE A 64 8.04 -4.82 -6.58
C PHE A 64 7.79 -6.33 -6.74
N ASP A 65 8.70 -6.99 -7.45
CA ASP A 65 8.73 -8.45 -7.50
C ASP A 65 9.08 -9.01 -6.11
N VAL A 66 8.10 -9.64 -5.48
CA VAL A 66 8.22 -10.15 -4.11
C VAL A 66 9.33 -11.19 -3.98
N ASP A 67 9.50 -12.07 -4.98
CA ASP A 67 10.53 -13.11 -4.93
C ASP A 67 11.94 -12.53 -5.00
N ARG A 68 12.15 -11.54 -5.87
CA ARG A 68 13.43 -10.84 -5.97
C ARG A 68 13.76 -10.11 -4.68
N ILE A 69 12.82 -9.33 -4.16
CA ILE A 69 13.05 -8.53 -2.95
C ILE A 69 13.24 -9.42 -1.71
N ALA A 70 12.51 -10.52 -1.62
CA ALA A 70 12.69 -11.50 -0.54
C ALA A 70 14.10 -12.12 -0.52
N ALA A 71 14.76 -12.19 -1.69
CA ALA A 71 16.12 -12.70 -1.85
C ALA A 71 17.22 -11.63 -1.61
N TYR A 72 16.85 -10.36 -1.43
CA TYR A 72 17.84 -9.30 -1.19
C TYR A 72 18.69 -9.57 0.06
N GLY A 73 19.98 -9.37 -0.10
CA GLY A 73 20.98 -9.44 0.95
C GLY A 73 21.64 -8.09 1.23
N ASP A 74 22.85 -8.13 1.75
CA ASP A 74 23.59 -6.91 2.11
C ASP A 74 23.95 -6.06 0.88
N THR A 75 24.29 -6.67 -0.24
CA THR A 75 24.60 -5.97 -1.51
C THR A 75 23.43 -5.10 -1.98
N GLU A 76 22.22 -5.68 -2.01
CA GLU A 76 21.03 -4.94 -2.42
C GLU A 76 20.63 -3.89 -1.39
N ARG A 77 20.80 -4.19 -0.10
CA ARG A 77 20.58 -3.22 0.99
C ARG A 77 21.49 -2.00 0.85
N GLU A 78 22.77 -2.21 0.61
CA GLU A 78 23.72 -1.11 0.38
C GLU A 78 23.39 -0.32 -0.88
N ARG A 79 23.03 -0.98 -1.96
CA ARG A 79 22.56 -0.35 -3.20
C ARG A 79 21.36 0.56 -2.95
N LEU A 80 20.35 0.07 -2.23
CA LEU A 80 19.16 0.84 -1.88
C LEU A 80 19.46 2.05 -1.01
N LEU A 81 20.34 1.89 -0.01
CA LEU A 81 20.75 3.00 0.86
C LEU A 81 21.61 4.05 0.15
N GLY A 82 22.21 3.71 -0.97
CA GLY A 82 22.93 4.64 -1.84
C GLY A 82 22.08 5.29 -2.93
N ASP A 83 20.83 4.82 -3.15
CA ASP A 83 20.00 5.28 -4.25
C ASP A 83 19.24 6.58 -3.93
N PRO A 84 19.56 7.71 -4.60
CA PRO A 84 18.84 8.98 -4.37
C PRO A 84 17.40 8.97 -4.91
N GLY A 85 17.04 7.99 -5.73
CA GLY A 85 15.69 7.81 -6.29
C GLY A 85 14.65 7.37 -5.28
N ILE A 86 15.08 6.89 -4.11
CA ILE A 86 14.19 6.41 -3.03
C ILE A 86 14.43 7.16 -1.71
N ILE A 87 13.71 6.77 -0.66
CA ILE A 87 13.96 7.23 0.71
C ILE A 87 15.05 6.34 1.32
N ARG A 88 16.23 6.91 1.55
CA ARG A 88 17.42 6.22 2.08
C ARG A 88 17.36 6.08 3.61
N ASN A 89 16.43 5.26 4.07
CA ASN A 89 16.24 4.97 5.49
C ASN A 89 16.39 3.46 5.73
N ARG A 90 17.43 3.07 6.50
CA ARG A 90 17.74 1.66 6.75
C ARG A 90 16.57 0.88 7.31
N ARG A 91 15.86 1.41 8.29
CA ARG A 91 14.70 0.72 8.90
C ARG A 91 13.57 0.46 7.90
N LYS A 92 13.34 1.41 6.98
CA LYS A 92 12.31 1.27 5.93
C LYS A 92 12.75 0.29 4.83
N VAL A 93 14.03 0.29 4.48
CA VAL A 93 14.61 -0.70 3.55
C VAL A 93 14.55 -2.10 4.14
N ASP A 94 14.98 -2.28 5.38
CA ASP A 94 14.92 -3.57 6.07
C ASP A 94 13.47 -4.06 6.21
N ALA A 95 12.53 -3.17 6.49
CA ALA A 95 11.10 -3.50 6.54
C ALA A 95 10.57 -3.99 5.20
N ALA A 96 10.95 -3.36 4.08
CA ALA A 96 10.54 -3.80 2.74
C ALA A 96 11.04 -5.22 2.43
N ILE A 97 12.31 -5.52 2.73
CA ILE A 97 12.91 -6.84 2.50
C ILE A 97 12.22 -7.90 3.37
N GLU A 98 12.04 -7.62 4.65
CA GLU A 98 11.40 -8.55 5.58
C GLU A 98 9.93 -8.77 5.22
N ASN A 99 9.20 -7.73 4.85
CA ASN A 99 7.80 -7.86 4.43
C ASN A 99 7.66 -8.65 3.13
N ALA A 100 8.60 -8.54 2.19
CA ALA A 100 8.63 -9.39 1.00
C ALA A 100 8.75 -10.88 1.37
N ARG A 101 9.61 -11.21 2.32
CA ARG A 101 9.77 -12.59 2.82
C ARG A 101 8.50 -13.12 3.46
N ARG A 102 7.83 -12.29 4.24
CA ARG A 102 6.54 -12.64 4.88
C ARG A 102 5.42 -12.80 3.86
N ILE A 103 5.32 -11.91 2.86
CA ILE A 103 4.36 -12.04 1.76
C ILE A 103 4.59 -13.33 0.99
N ARG A 104 5.85 -13.66 0.66
CA ARG A 104 6.18 -14.91 -0.02
C ARG A 104 5.72 -16.14 0.78
N ALA A 105 5.90 -16.13 2.09
CA ALA A 105 5.44 -17.21 2.97
C ALA A 105 3.91 -17.36 2.98
N LEU A 106 3.15 -16.28 2.77
CA LEU A 106 1.68 -16.35 2.70
C LEU A 106 1.18 -17.14 1.49
N ARG A 107 1.99 -17.32 0.45
CA ARG A 107 1.60 -18.13 -0.71
C ARG A 107 1.38 -19.58 -0.32
N ASP A 108 2.21 -20.12 0.57
CA ASP A 108 2.11 -21.53 1.03
C ASP A 108 0.90 -21.73 1.96
N SER A 109 0.58 -20.73 2.78
CA SER A 109 -0.50 -20.85 3.78
C SER A 109 -1.87 -20.38 3.27
N HIS A 110 -1.93 -19.38 2.39
CA HIS A 110 -3.17 -18.72 1.97
C HIS A 110 -3.30 -18.52 0.46
N GLY A 111 -2.27 -18.80 -0.32
CA GLY A 111 -2.24 -18.54 -1.76
C GLY A 111 -1.67 -17.17 -2.15
N GLY A 112 -1.36 -16.30 -1.18
CA GLY A 112 -0.75 -14.99 -1.39
C GLY A 112 -1.31 -13.90 -0.49
N LEU A 113 -0.82 -12.67 -0.68
CA LEU A 113 -1.23 -11.52 0.13
C LEU A 113 -2.70 -11.16 -0.10
N ALA A 114 -3.19 -11.20 -1.35
CA ALA A 114 -4.59 -10.90 -1.67
C ALA A 114 -5.55 -11.88 -0.99
N GLU A 115 -5.23 -13.16 -1.05
CA GLU A 115 -5.99 -14.25 -0.42
C GLU A 115 -5.97 -14.12 1.11
N TRP A 116 -4.80 -13.79 1.67
CA TRP A 116 -4.66 -13.56 3.11
C TRP A 116 -5.52 -12.38 3.59
N LEU A 117 -5.50 -11.27 2.87
CA LEU A 117 -6.36 -10.11 3.18
C LEU A 117 -7.85 -10.49 3.09
N ALA A 118 -8.25 -11.21 2.04
CA ALA A 118 -9.63 -11.66 1.85
C ALA A 118 -10.08 -12.62 2.96
N ALA A 119 -9.23 -13.55 3.39
CA ALA A 119 -9.52 -14.50 4.46
C ALA A 119 -9.75 -13.83 5.83
N HIS A 120 -9.18 -12.65 6.04
CA HIS A 120 -9.30 -11.90 7.29
C HIS A 120 -10.35 -10.79 7.25
N HIS A 121 -10.94 -10.53 6.09
CA HIS A 121 -12.01 -9.57 5.92
C HIS A 121 -13.39 -10.20 6.27
N PRO A 122 -14.36 -9.48 6.87
CA PRO A 122 -14.32 -8.06 7.25
C PRO A 122 -13.72 -7.83 8.66
N ARG A 123 -13.08 -6.68 8.84
CA ARG A 123 -12.58 -6.20 10.14
C ARG A 123 -12.70 -4.68 10.22
N ASP A 124 -12.85 -4.14 11.41
CA ASP A 124 -12.70 -2.71 11.65
C ASP A 124 -11.21 -2.29 11.61
N LYS A 125 -10.97 -0.97 11.62
CA LYS A 125 -9.59 -0.44 11.55
C LYS A 125 -8.72 -0.90 12.72
N ALA A 126 -9.26 -0.99 13.93
CA ALA A 126 -8.50 -1.37 15.11
C ALA A 126 -8.03 -2.83 15.05
N ASP A 127 -8.90 -3.72 14.63
CA ASP A 127 -8.59 -5.13 14.42
C ASP A 127 -7.62 -5.35 13.27
N TRP A 128 -7.74 -4.59 12.16
CA TRP A 128 -6.77 -4.59 11.08
C TRP A 128 -5.38 -4.13 11.53
N VAL A 129 -5.32 -3.06 12.33
CA VAL A 129 -4.04 -2.57 12.89
C VAL A 129 -3.37 -3.66 13.72
N LYS A 130 -4.12 -4.32 14.61
CA LYS A 130 -3.61 -5.40 15.43
C LYS A 130 -3.07 -6.55 14.60
N LEU A 131 -3.83 -6.98 13.59
CA LEU A 131 -3.47 -8.08 12.70
C LEU A 131 -2.23 -7.76 11.87
N LEU A 132 -2.21 -6.61 11.19
CA LEU A 132 -1.12 -6.23 10.29
C LEU A 132 0.19 -5.94 11.05
N ARG A 133 0.11 -5.38 12.25
CA ARG A 133 1.29 -5.21 13.13
C ARG A 133 1.90 -6.53 13.57
N GLY A 134 1.08 -7.57 13.73
CA GLY A 134 1.57 -8.92 14.04
C GLY A 134 2.17 -9.63 12.82
N ALA A 135 1.62 -9.38 11.64
CA ALA A 135 2.03 -10.06 10.42
C ALA A 135 3.23 -9.39 9.71
N PHE A 136 3.36 -8.07 9.78
CA PHE A 136 4.34 -7.30 9.01
C PHE A 136 5.11 -6.30 9.88
N VAL A 137 6.25 -5.84 9.33
CA VAL A 137 7.15 -4.87 10.00
C VAL A 137 6.78 -3.46 9.58
N PHE A 138 6.92 -2.49 10.49
CA PHE A 138 6.68 -1.07 10.26
C PHE A 138 5.22 -0.71 9.92
N MET A 139 4.27 -1.46 10.48
CA MET A 139 2.83 -1.29 10.24
C MET A 139 2.16 -0.59 11.43
N GLY A 140 2.41 0.72 11.57
CA GLY A 140 1.70 1.57 12.54
C GLY A 140 0.25 1.86 12.12
N PRO A 141 -0.60 2.42 13.02
CA PRO A 141 -2.02 2.64 12.73
C PRO A 141 -2.30 3.49 11.48
N GLU A 142 -1.48 4.51 11.24
CA GLU A 142 -1.62 5.39 10.07
C GLU A 142 -1.25 4.63 8.79
N VAL A 143 -0.11 3.93 8.77
CA VAL A 143 0.33 3.11 7.64
C VAL A 143 -0.72 2.05 7.29
N VAL A 144 -1.24 1.34 8.27
CA VAL A 144 -2.30 0.33 8.07
C VAL A 144 -3.56 0.96 7.51
N GLY A 145 -4.03 2.07 8.07
CA GLY A 145 -5.23 2.75 7.62
C GLY A 145 -5.12 3.21 6.16
N GLU A 146 -4.05 3.90 5.81
CA GLU A 146 -3.81 4.40 4.45
C GLU A 146 -3.61 3.25 3.45
N PHE A 147 -2.82 2.23 3.81
CA PHE A 147 -2.64 1.04 2.98
C PHE A 147 -3.98 0.38 2.64
N LEU A 148 -4.82 0.09 3.66
CA LEU A 148 -6.09 -0.60 3.45
C LEU A 148 -7.13 0.26 2.73
N MET A 149 -7.16 1.58 2.97
CA MET A 149 -7.99 2.49 2.19
C MET A 149 -7.55 2.53 0.72
N SER A 150 -6.24 2.58 0.47
CA SER A 150 -5.69 2.68 -0.89
C SER A 150 -6.05 1.49 -1.78
N ILE A 151 -6.28 0.31 -1.19
CA ILE A 151 -6.61 -0.95 -1.89
C ILE A 151 -8.08 -1.38 -1.72
N GLY A 152 -8.93 -0.54 -1.17
CA GLY A 152 -10.37 -0.78 -1.07
C GLY A 152 -10.79 -1.77 0.01
N HIS A 153 -9.98 -2.03 1.04
CA HIS A 153 -10.34 -2.88 2.19
C HIS A 153 -10.99 -2.10 3.33
N LEU A 154 -10.68 -0.81 3.47
CA LEU A 154 -11.38 0.11 4.37
C LEU A 154 -12.02 1.24 3.57
N PRO A 155 -13.19 1.75 4.01
CA PRO A 155 -13.82 2.92 3.42
C PRO A 155 -13.02 4.18 3.77
N GLY A 156 -13.26 5.27 3.03
CA GLY A 156 -12.73 6.60 3.37
C GLY A 156 -11.69 7.16 2.39
N ALA A 157 -11.27 6.38 1.37
CA ALA A 157 -10.37 6.88 0.32
C ALA A 157 -10.97 8.09 -0.41
N HIS A 158 -12.25 8.04 -0.72
CA HIS A 158 -12.99 9.12 -1.38
C HIS A 158 -14.26 9.44 -0.61
N ARG A 159 -14.64 10.72 -0.58
CA ARG A 159 -15.94 11.12 -0.02
C ARG A 159 -17.08 10.71 -0.97
N PRO A 160 -18.32 10.51 -0.45
CA PRO A 160 -19.45 10.00 -1.25
C PRO A 160 -19.80 10.86 -2.48
N GLU A 161 -19.58 12.17 -2.42
CA GLU A 161 -19.85 13.12 -3.50
C GLU A 161 -18.79 13.07 -4.61
N CYS A 162 -17.63 12.47 -4.37
CA CYS A 162 -16.58 12.35 -5.37
C CYS A 162 -17.02 11.40 -6.49
N PRO A 163 -16.90 11.81 -7.76
CA PRO A 163 -17.24 10.92 -8.89
C PRO A 163 -16.49 9.58 -8.88
N VAL A 164 -15.26 9.59 -8.36
CA VAL A 164 -14.43 8.38 -8.24
C VAL A 164 -15.02 7.40 -7.24
N HIS A 165 -15.62 7.87 -6.15
CA HIS A 165 -16.30 7.01 -5.17
C HIS A 165 -17.35 6.12 -5.83
N ARG A 166 -18.18 6.66 -6.72
CA ARG A 166 -19.21 5.88 -7.44
C ARG A 166 -18.58 4.82 -8.36
N ARG A 167 -17.47 5.15 -9.01
CA ARG A 167 -16.74 4.19 -9.86
C ARG A 167 -16.17 3.04 -9.05
N ILE A 168 -15.61 3.32 -7.87
CA ILE A 168 -15.10 2.30 -6.94
C ILE A 168 -16.24 1.44 -6.42
N ALA A 169 -17.35 2.05 -5.97
CA ALA A 169 -18.51 1.33 -5.46
C ALA A 169 -19.09 0.34 -6.49
N ALA A 170 -19.07 0.71 -7.78
CA ALA A 170 -19.51 -0.18 -8.87
C ALA A 170 -18.65 -1.45 -9.02
N LEU A 171 -17.42 -1.45 -8.47
CA LEU A 171 -16.53 -2.62 -8.46
C LEU A 171 -16.74 -3.52 -7.22
N SER A 172 -17.69 -3.19 -6.35
CA SER A 172 -17.97 -3.94 -5.11
C SER A 172 -16.70 -4.17 -4.27
N PRO A 173 -15.98 -3.11 -3.86
CA PRO A 173 -14.75 -3.25 -3.09
C PRO A 173 -15.01 -3.96 -1.76
N PRO A 174 -13.99 -4.60 -1.16
CA PRO A 174 -14.14 -5.34 0.10
C PRO A 174 -14.84 -4.57 1.22
N TRP A 175 -14.60 -3.26 1.38
CA TRP A 175 -15.25 -2.46 2.42
C TRP A 175 -16.77 -2.42 2.32
N MET A 176 -17.37 -2.67 1.16
CA MET A 176 -18.84 -2.73 1.01
C MET A 176 -19.43 -4.01 1.59
N ALA A 177 -18.70 -5.13 1.58
CA ALA A 177 -19.18 -6.40 2.11
C ALA A 177 -19.26 -6.42 3.65
N GLY A 178 -18.57 -5.50 4.34
CA GLY A 178 -18.59 -5.36 5.80
C GLY A 178 -19.64 -4.40 6.35
N SER A 179 -20.35 -3.67 5.49
CA SER A 179 -21.30 -2.61 5.88
C SER A 179 -22.69 -3.11 6.30
N GLY A 180 -22.86 -4.42 6.44
CA GLY A 180 -24.14 -5.07 6.69
C GLY A 180 -24.27 -5.74 8.06
N ARG A 181 -23.82 -5.06 9.15
CA ARG A 181 -24.23 -5.43 10.53
C ARG A 181 -24.32 -4.21 11.40
#